data_0bfd15b1d4f9d3e7c6e84c18760c25ec
#
_entry.id   0bfd15b1d4f9d3e7c6e84c18760c25ec
#
_cell.length_a   1.000
_cell.length_b   1.000
_cell.length_c   1.000
_cell.angle_alpha   90.00
_cell.angle_beta   90.00
_cell.angle_gamma   90.00
#
_symmetry.space_group_name_H-M   'P 1'
#
loop_
_entity.id
_entity.type
_entity.pdbx_description
1 polymer ?
#
loop_
_entity_poly.entity_id
_entity_poly.type
_entity_poly.pdbx_seq_one_letter_code
_entity_poly.pdbx_strand_id
1 'polypeptide(L)'
;MALGSTVYKATLDISDLDRGYYATHVLTVARHPSETEERLMLRILAFASLAGEHLEFGRGLSTEGEPALWEIDDTGTIERWIEVGCPDVRQVRRAAGEAHVTVLAYGEDRVGPWWQSVSGDFPRSTSWPY
;
A
#
# COMPACT_ATOMS: atom_id res chain seq x y z
N MET A 1 -12.01 23.62 -14.11
CA MET A 1 -12.29 23.29 -12.72
C MET A 1 -11.61 21.97 -12.36
N ALA A 2 -10.77 21.99 -11.38
CA ALA A 2 -10.10 20.77 -10.96
C ALA A 2 -11.11 19.83 -10.29
N LEU A 3 -11.08 18.55 -10.68
CA LEU A 3 -11.91 17.55 -10.03
C LEU A 3 -11.26 17.16 -8.71
N GLY A 4 -12.00 17.29 -7.63
CA GLY A 4 -11.53 16.87 -6.32
C GLY A 4 -11.61 15.36 -6.15
N SER A 5 -10.95 14.87 -5.13
CA SER A 5 -11.06 13.46 -4.74
C SER A 5 -12.45 13.16 -4.21
N THR A 6 -12.92 11.93 -4.45
CA THR A 6 -14.15 11.43 -3.85
C THR A 6 -13.78 10.73 -2.55
N VAL A 7 -14.49 11.08 -1.47
CA VAL A 7 -14.22 10.52 -0.15
C VAL A 7 -15.16 9.34 0.12
N TYR A 8 -14.58 8.22 0.53
CA TYR A 8 -15.31 7.02 0.93
C TYR A 8 -15.05 6.75 2.40
N LYS A 9 -16.07 6.25 3.07
CA LYS A 9 -15.92 5.76 4.44
C LYS A 9 -16.09 4.24 4.43
N ALA A 10 -15.19 3.56 5.12
CA ALA A 10 -15.22 2.12 5.22
C ALA A 10 -15.04 1.71 6.67
N THR A 11 -15.86 0.76 7.12
CA THR A 11 -15.70 0.16 8.43
C THR A 11 -15.20 -1.26 8.24
N LEU A 12 -14.05 -1.58 8.81
CA LEU A 12 -13.45 -2.90 8.72
C LEU A 12 -13.43 -3.56 10.09
N ASP A 13 -14.09 -4.72 10.19
CA ASP A 13 -13.94 -5.59 11.35
C ASP A 13 -12.91 -6.64 10.99
N ILE A 14 -11.76 -6.60 11.64
CA ILE A 14 -10.64 -7.47 11.32
C ILE A 14 -10.47 -8.51 12.42
N SER A 15 -10.46 -9.78 12.02
CA SER A 15 -10.13 -10.89 12.90
C SER A 15 -9.03 -11.70 12.22
N ASP A 16 -7.80 -11.43 12.62
CA ASP A 16 -6.64 -12.10 12.07
C ASP A 16 -6.14 -13.13 13.08
N LEU A 17 -6.51 -14.37 12.85
CA LEU A 17 -6.20 -15.48 13.75
C LEU A 17 -4.71 -15.78 13.80
N ASP A 18 -4.02 -15.59 12.69
CA ASP A 18 -2.59 -15.90 12.62
C ASP A 18 -1.75 -14.92 13.44
N ARG A 19 -2.13 -13.64 13.45
CA ARG A 19 -1.43 -12.61 14.22
C ARG A 19 -2.05 -12.36 15.59
N GLY A 20 -3.22 -12.91 15.86
CA GLY A 20 -3.96 -12.59 17.07
C GLY A 20 -4.44 -11.15 17.09
N TYR A 21 -4.70 -10.57 15.92
CA TYR A 21 -5.11 -9.18 15.80
C TYR A 21 -6.61 -9.07 15.57
N TYR A 22 -7.28 -8.37 16.47
CA TYR A 22 -8.74 -8.18 16.42
C TYR A 22 -9.03 -6.71 16.64
N ALA A 23 -9.60 -6.05 15.65
CA ALA A 23 -9.90 -4.64 15.77
C ALA A 23 -10.93 -4.20 14.75
N THR A 24 -11.64 -3.11 15.08
CA THR A 24 -12.52 -2.44 14.14
C THR A 24 -11.88 -1.12 13.77
N HIS A 25 -11.72 -0.87 12.48
CA HIS A 25 -11.18 0.37 11.95
C HIS A 25 -12.25 1.10 11.14
N VAL A 26 -12.43 2.38 11.43
CA VAL A 26 -13.27 3.26 10.62
C VAL A 26 -12.33 4.10 9.77
N LEU A 27 -12.36 3.88 8.46
CA LEU A 27 -11.44 4.49 7.53
C LEU A 27 -12.12 5.57 6.71
N THR A 28 -11.39 6.66 6.48
CA THR A 28 -11.79 7.67 5.51
C THR A 28 -10.74 7.66 4.41
N VAL A 29 -11.16 7.31 3.19
CA VAL A 29 -10.24 7.09 2.08
C VAL A 29 -10.63 7.99 0.93
N ALA A 30 -9.67 8.79 0.46
CA ALA A 30 -9.87 9.65 -0.69
C ALA A 30 -9.44 8.94 -1.97
N ARG A 31 -10.36 8.88 -2.94
CA ARG A 31 -10.08 8.34 -4.28
C ARG A 31 -9.70 9.48 -5.19
N HIS A 32 -8.46 9.47 -5.68
CA HIS A 32 -8.01 10.45 -6.67
C HIS A 32 -8.80 10.26 -7.98
N PRO A 33 -9.12 11.35 -8.73
CA PRO A 33 -9.88 11.22 -9.99
C PRO A 33 -9.27 10.25 -11.01
N SER A 34 -7.95 10.08 -10.97
CA SER A 34 -7.27 9.14 -11.87
C SER A 34 -7.17 7.72 -11.33
N GLU A 35 -7.62 7.48 -10.11
CA GLU A 35 -7.56 6.16 -9.50
C GLU A 35 -8.79 5.34 -9.89
N THR A 36 -8.56 4.08 -10.26
CA THR A 36 -9.66 3.15 -10.54
C THR A 36 -10.30 2.68 -9.24
N GLU A 37 -11.54 2.24 -9.31
CA GLU A 37 -12.22 1.64 -8.15
C GLU A 37 -11.52 0.37 -7.69
N GLU A 38 -10.99 -0.40 -8.63
CA GLU A 38 -10.21 -1.59 -8.31
C GLU A 38 -9.00 -1.25 -7.43
N ARG A 39 -8.25 -0.22 -7.79
CA ARG A 39 -7.08 0.19 -6.99
C ARG A 39 -7.50 0.67 -5.61
N LEU A 40 -8.60 1.41 -5.51
CA LEU A 40 -9.13 1.84 -4.22
C LEU A 40 -9.44 0.64 -3.33
N MET A 41 -10.13 -0.36 -3.88
CA MET A 41 -10.46 -1.57 -3.14
C MET A 41 -9.22 -2.33 -2.71
N LEU A 42 -8.20 -2.36 -3.55
CA LEU A 42 -6.93 -3.01 -3.21
C LEU A 42 -6.16 -2.27 -2.12
N ARG A 43 -6.28 -0.95 -2.06
CA ARG A 43 -5.70 -0.19 -0.93
C ARG A 43 -6.40 -0.55 0.38
N ILE A 44 -7.70 -0.69 0.36
CA ILE A 44 -8.47 -1.10 1.54
C ILE A 44 -8.09 -2.52 1.94
N LEU A 45 -7.97 -3.42 0.97
CA LEU A 45 -7.53 -4.79 1.23
C LEU A 45 -6.13 -4.85 1.82
N ALA A 46 -5.21 -4.04 1.31
CA ALA A 46 -3.86 -3.95 1.86
C ALA A 46 -3.89 -3.47 3.31
N PHE A 47 -4.72 -2.48 3.62
CA PHE A 47 -4.90 -2.04 4.99
C PHE A 47 -5.40 -3.18 5.87
N ALA A 48 -6.43 -3.90 5.43
CA ALA A 48 -7.01 -5.00 6.20
C ALA A 48 -5.97 -6.11 6.47
N SER A 49 -5.14 -6.40 5.47
CA SER A 49 -4.15 -7.48 5.56
C SER A 49 -2.97 -7.14 6.47
N LEU A 50 -2.64 -5.86 6.59
CA LEU A 50 -1.45 -5.40 7.31
C LEU A 50 -1.79 -4.51 8.51
N ALA A 51 -3.05 -4.41 8.87
CA ALA A 51 -3.54 -3.50 9.89
C ALA A 51 -2.75 -3.59 11.20
N GLY A 52 -2.53 -2.43 11.80
CA GLY A 52 -1.83 -2.29 13.05
C GLY A 52 -1.97 -0.86 13.55
N GLU A 53 -1.37 -0.57 14.70
CA GLU A 53 -1.50 0.75 15.33
C GLU A 53 -0.91 1.89 14.50
N HIS A 54 0.13 1.61 13.74
CA HIS A 54 0.90 2.63 13.04
C HIS A 54 0.69 2.64 11.53
N LEU A 55 -0.22 1.83 11.04
CA LEU A 55 -0.50 1.78 9.60
C LEU A 55 -1.48 2.89 9.22
N GLU A 56 -1.11 3.68 8.22
CA GLU A 56 -1.98 4.74 7.72
C GLU A 56 -1.86 4.87 6.21
N PHE A 57 -2.86 5.49 5.61
CA PHE A 57 -2.82 5.78 4.18
C PHE A 57 -1.89 6.94 3.91
N GLY A 58 -1.05 6.78 2.90
CA GLY A 58 -0.33 7.89 2.30
C GLY A 58 -1.25 8.60 1.31
N ARG A 59 -0.81 9.74 0.79
CA ARG A 59 -1.57 10.47 -0.22
C ARG A 59 -1.42 9.88 -1.63
N GLY A 60 -0.47 8.98 -1.80
CA GLY A 60 -0.31 8.20 -3.03
C GLY A 60 -0.34 9.05 -4.29
N LEU A 61 -1.34 8.83 -5.13
CA LEU A 61 -1.46 9.52 -6.42
C LEU A 61 -1.58 11.04 -6.30
N SER A 62 -2.02 11.54 -5.15
CA SER A 62 -2.18 12.99 -4.94
C SER A 62 -0.88 13.68 -4.59
N THR A 63 0.13 12.94 -4.15
CA THR A 63 1.37 13.53 -3.66
C THR A 63 2.55 12.68 -4.11
N GLU A 64 3.42 13.28 -4.91
CA GLU A 64 4.64 12.61 -5.33
C GLU A 64 5.52 12.31 -4.12
N GLY A 65 6.10 11.13 -4.08
CA GLY A 65 6.98 10.72 -3.01
C GLY A 65 6.30 10.11 -1.80
N GLU A 66 4.99 9.93 -1.84
CA GLU A 66 4.27 9.18 -0.79
C GLU A 66 3.70 7.88 -1.34
N PRO A 67 3.69 6.81 -0.54
CA PRO A 67 3.14 5.53 -0.96
C PRO A 67 1.61 5.49 -0.85
N ALA A 68 1.02 4.36 -1.25
CA ALA A 68 -0.40 4.10 -1.00
C ALA A 68 -0.69 3.99 0.49
N LEU A 69 0.19 3.28 1.22
CA LEU A 69 0.13 3.15 2.68
C LEU A 69 1.55 3.15 3.23
N TRP A 70 1.68 3.50 4.48
CA TRP A 70 2.94 3.35 5.20
C TRP A 70 2.72 3.09 6.69
N GLU A 71 3.75 2.57 7.30
CA GLU A 71 3.77 2.32 8.73
C GLU A 71 4.85 3.20 9.32
N ILE A 72 4.43 4.12 10.17
CA ILE A 72 5.33 5.14 10.77
C ILE A 72 5.28 4.94 12.28
N ASP A 73 6.45 4.76 12.90
CA ASP A 73 6.51 4.55 14.35
C ASP A 73 6.35 5.85 15.14
N ASP A 74 6.37 5.73 16.46
CA ASP A 74 6.16 6.88 17.35
C ASP A 74 7.26 7.94 17.25
N THR A 75 8.41 7.58 16.69
CA THR A 75 9.51 8.53 16.49
C THR A 75 9.46 9.22 15.13
N GLY A 76 8.48 8.86 14.28
CA GLY A 76 8.37 9.39 12.94
C GLY A 76 9.19 8.61 11.90
N THR A 77 9.77 7.48 12.29
CA THR A 77 10.53 6.64 11.37
C THR A 77 9.59 5.79 10.53
N ILE A 78 9.80 5.78 9.22
CA ILE A 78 9.02 4.94 8.30
C ILE A 78 9.57 3.51 8.39
N GLU A 79 8.75 2.60 8.89
CA GLU A 79 9.13 1.20 9.02
C GLU A 79 8.78 0.39 7.79
N ARG A 80 7.64 0.68 7.19
CA ARG A 80 7.15 -0.05 6.02
C ARG A 80 6.57 0.91 5.00
N TRP A 81 6.91 0.66 3.74
CA TRP A 81 6.44 1.40 2.60
C TRP A 81 5.61 0.45 1.74
N ILE A 82 4.34 0.75 1.55
CA ILE A 82 3.42 -0.16 0.88
C ILE A 82 2.87 0.50 -0.37
N GLU A 83 3.10 -0.14 -1.50
CA GLU A 83 2.57 0.31 -2.78
C GLU A 83 1.53 -0.66 -3.31
N VAL A 84 0.57 -0.13 -4.05
CA VAL A 84 -0.47 -0.90 -4.71
C VAL A 84 -0.37 -0.64 -6.21
N GLY A 85 -0.20 -1.69 -6.98
CA GLY A 85 -0.01 -1.59 -8.42
C GLY A 85 1.37 -2.06 -8.83
N CYS A 86 1.89 -1.48 -9.90
CA CYS A 86 3.21 -1.82 -10.42
C CYS A 86 4.09 -0.56 -10.42
N PRO A 87 4.67 -0.20 -9.27
CA PRO A 87 5.52 0.98 -9.18
C PRO A 87 6.79 0.82 -10.00
N ASP A 88 7.34 1.91 -10.52
CA ASP A 88 8.54 1.81 -11.31
C ASP A 88 9.77 1.48 -10.44
N VAL A 89 10.83 1.02 -11.08
CA VAL A 89 12.03 0.56 -10.39
C VAL A 89 12.69 1.65 -9.56
N ARG A 90 12.60 2.91 -9.99
CA ARG A 90 13.18 4.02 -9.23
C ARG A 90 12.45 4.28 -7.93
N GLN A 91 11.13 4.17 -7.95
CA GLN A 91 10.31 4.30 -6.74
C GLN A 91 10.63 3.18 -5.75
N VAL A 92 10.73 1.95 -6.26
CA VAL A 92 11.08 0.79 -5.43
C VAL A 92 12.45 0.96 -4.79
N ARG A 93 13.45 1.36 -5.56
CA ARG A 93 14.81 1.56 -5.05
C ARG A 93 14.88 2.64 -3.98
N ARG A 94 14.20 3.76 -4.23
CA ARG A 94 14.15 4.86 -3.27
C ARG A 94 13.53 4.42 -1.95
N ALA A 95 12.39 3.73 -2.04
CA ALA A 95 11.68 3.25 -0.87
C ALA A 95 12.48 2.21 -0.10
N ALA A 96 13.15 1.30 -0.81
CA ALA A 96 13.97 0.25 -0.20
C ALA A 96 15.16 0.80 0.57
N GLY A 97 15.64 2.00 0.21
CA GLY A 97 16.69 2.67 0.95
C GLY A 97 16.24 3.25 2.28
N GLU A 98 14.94 3.39 2.49
CA GLU A 98 14.39 4.02 3.70
C GLU A 98 13.61 3.07 4.58
N ALA A 99 12.95 2.07 3.99
CA ALA A 99 12.01 1.23 4.71
C ALA A 99 11.90 -0.15 4.09
N HIS A 100 11.18 -1.03 4.78
CA HIS A 100 10.81 -2.34 4.25
C HIS A 100 9.69 -2.15 3.23
N VAL A 101 9.92 -2.54 1.98
CA VAL A 101 8.96 -2.34 0.89
C VAL A 101 8.06 -3.56 0.71
N THR A 102 6.77 -3.29 0.64
CA THR A 102 5.76 -4.30 0.30
C THR A 102 4.97 -3.78 -0.89
N VAL A 103 4.75 -4.60 -1.87
CA VAL A 103 3.96 -4.23 -3.05
C VAL A 103 2.82 -5.23 -3.24
N LEU A 104 1.60 -4.69 -3.33
CA LEU A 104 0.44 -5.47 -3.74
C LEU A 104 0.26 -5.22 -5.24
N ALA A 105 0.89 -6.07 -6.04
CA ALA A 105 0.86 -5.95 -7.49
C ALA A 105 -0.42 -6.54 -8.07
N TYR A 106 -0.99 -5.88 -9.05
CA TYR A 106 -2.17 -6.39 -9.73
C TYR A 106 -2.17 -6.01 -11.21
N GLY A 107 -3.01 -6.69 -11.98
CA GLY A 107 -3.10 -6.53 -13.42
C GLY A 107 -2.40 -7.69 -14.13
N GLU A 108 -3.17 -8.63 -14.67
CA GLU A 108 -2.64 -9.88 -15.23
C GLU A 108 -1.51 -9.67 -16.24
N ASP A 109 -1.68 -8.69 -17.13
CA ASP A 109 -0.71 -8.47 -18.20
C ASP A 109 0.48 -7.63 -17.78
N ARG A 110 0.41 -6.97 -16.63
CA ARG A 110 1.44 -6.03 -16.17
C ARG A 110 2.37 -6.61 -15.14
N VAL A 111 1.87 -7.50 -14.29
CA VAL A 111 2.64 -7.99 -13.13
C VAL A 111 3.87 -8.78 -13.56
N GLY A 112 3.74 -9.66 -14.53
CA GLY A 112 4.87 -10.47 -14.99
C GLY A 112 6.04 -9.64 -15.50
N PRO A 113 5.84 -8.81 -16.53
CA PRO A 113 6.90 -7.92 -17.03
C PRO A 113 7.45 -6.98 -15.96
N TRP A 114 6.57 -6.43 -15.12
CA TRP A 114 6.99 -5.56 -14.03
C TRP A 114 7.91 -6.29 -13.05
N TRP A 115 7.51 -7.49 -12.64
CA TRP A 115 8.32 -8.27 -11.70
C TRP A 115 9.71 -8.59 -12.27
N GLN A 116 9.78 -8.89 -13.55
CA GLN A 116 11.06 -9.12 -14.20
C GLN A 116 11.97 -7.89 -14.15
N SER A 117 11.38 -6.70 -14.20
CA SER A 117 12.16 -5.46 -14.19
C SER A 117 12.62 -5.04 -12.80
N VAL A 118 11.91 -5.45 -11.74
CA VAL A 118 12.17 -4.95 -10.37
C VAL A 118 12.63 -6.03 -9.39
N SER A 119 12.55 -7.30 -9.74
CA SER A 119 12.81 -8.41 -8.81
C SER A 119 14.19 -8.35 -8.17
N GLY A 120 15.19 -7.85 -8.89
CA GLY A 120 16.54 -7.70 -8.37
C GLY A 120 16.67 -6.64 -7.27
N ASP A 121 15.69 -5.77 -7.13
CA ASP A 121 15.70 -4.70 -6.13
C ASP A 121 14.98 -5.08 -4.84
N PHE A 122 14.39 -6.26 -4.79
CA PHE A 122 13.75 -6.78 -3.58
C PHE A 122 14.65 -7.77 -2.85
N PRO A 123 14.63 -7.77 -1.51
CA PRO A 123 15.35 -8.79 -0.74
C PRO A 123 14.83 -10.19 -1.05
N ARG A 124 15.71 -11.18 -1.00
CA ARG A 124 15.38 -12.57 -1.36
C ARG A 124 14.33 -13.24 -0.47
N SER A 125 14.06 -12.67 0.66
CA SER A 125 13.36 -13.39 1.72
C SER A 125 11.87 -13.22 1.74
N THR A 126 11.29 -12.44 0.87
CA THR A 126 9.88 -12.16 1.03
C THR A 126 9.11 -12.34 -0.23
N SER A 127 8.80 -13.57 -0.50
CA SER A 127 7.53 -13.76 -1.12
C SER A 127 6.48 -13.62 -0.03
N TRP A 128 5.54 -12.78 -0.21
CA TRP A 128 4.29 -12.86 0.50
C TRP A 128 3.81 -14.31 0.39
N PRO A 129 3.22 -14.89 1.45
CA PRO A 129 2.95 -16.32 1.52
C PRO A 129 1.95 -16.85 0.51
N TYR A 130 1.67 -16.16 -0.47
CA TYR A 130 0.79 -16.67 -1.50
C TYR A 130 1.45 -16.58 -2.85
#